data_5a4f93192f0031a7eacb1c89374d8642
#
_entry.id   5a4f93192f0031a7eacb1c89374d8642
#
_cell.length_a   1.000
_cell.length_b   1.000
_cell.length_c   1.000
_cell.angle_alpha   90.00
_cell.angle_beta   90.00
_cell.angle_gamma   90.00
#
_symmetry.space_group_name_H-M   'P 1'
#
loop_
_entity.id
_entity.type
_entity.pdbx_description
1 polymer ?
#
loop_
_entity_poly.entity_id
_entity_poly.type
_entity_poly.pdbx_seq_one_letter_code
_entity_poly.pdbx_strand_id
1 'polypeptide(L)'
;MQKKVLTTVLAASAIGAMVLSGCSSKKSTAGSLGSSTPTAAASASAGGGSCNGTGTTYKIGYQGALTGDNKQLGINEVNAVTLAVSQANAAKNLCFQLAVLPSDDLGTAAGAPAAEAALEQDAAVVGVVGPAFSGPTAAVGAKYSQAGLALISPSATNATLTSQGFTTFHRIVPTDGIEGKATADYLAGKFKTAFVVDDTSTYGAGVAQVVAAELKAKGVKVDTQSIAPTTDYSAIATKVASSGDAAMYYGGYDAQAGLLAKALQAASYKGFEISGNGGKSSVFSSTAGAAGDGFYFACGCLDATTAPAAAAFSKAYTAMFKTPPSTYSPEAYDATNAMISAISAAQKAGAVTRASVETAVNALDYQGITTTVKFATGGEVAQATVNLYEQKSGAIVLLGDITKQQ
;
A
#
# COMPACT_ATOMS: atom_id res chain seq x y z
N MET A 1 -56.12 -11.59 -13.95
CA MET A 1 -57.21 -10.59 -13.76
C MET A 1 -56.60 -9.30 -13.26
N GLN A 2 -56.58 -8.31 -14.12
CA GLN A 2 -56.91 -6.88 -13.89
C GLN A 2 -56.07 -6.12 -12.86
N LYS A 3 -55.56 -4.90 -13.08
CA LYS A 3 -55.64 -3.88 -14.17
C LYS A 3 -54.51 -2.87 -13.98
N LYS A 4 -54.03 -2.35 -15.10
CA LYS A 4 -53.17 -1.15 -15.21
C LYS A 4 -53.91 0.10 -14.71
N VAL A 5 -53.18 1.06 -14.13
CA VAL A 5 -53.51 2.49 -14.31
C VAL A 5 -52.21 3.26 -14.61
N LEU A 6 -52.23 3.83 -15.79
CA LEU A 6 -51.30 4.80 -16.31
C LEU A 6 -51.89 6.19 -16.00
N THR A 7 -51.10 7.13 -15.55
CA THR A 7 -51.53 8.55 -15.60
C THR A 7 -50.33 9.41 -16.00
N THR A 8 -50.43 9.89 -17.22
CA THR A 8 -49.62 10.92 -17.85
C THR A 8 -50.24 12.28 -17.54
N VAL A 9 -49.47 13.29 -17.19
CA VAL A 9 -49.87 14.71 -17.37
C VAL A 9 -48.73 15.49 -17.98
N LEU A 10 -49.10 16.18 -19.07
CA LEU A 10 -48.26 17.03 -19.91
C LEU A 10 -48.16 18.46 -19.37
N ALA A 11 -47.00 19.07 -19.66
CA ALA A 11 -46.72 20.40 -20.26
C ALA A 11 -47.31 21.69 -19.64
N ALA A 12 -46.44 22.67 -19.50
CA ALA A 12 -46.62 23.97 -20.14
C ALA A 12 -45.33 24.82 -20.08
N SER A 13 -44.97 25.31 -21.24
CA SER A 13 -43.89 26.26 -21.52
C SER A 13 -44.31 27.69 -21.16
N ALA A 14 -43.38 28.55 -20.79
CA ALA A 14 -43.54 30.00 -20.93
C ALA A 14 -42.23 30.67 -21.31
N ILE A 15 -42.25 31.28 -22.46
CA ILE A 15 -41.23 32.12 -23.10
C ILE A 15 -41.43 33.55 -22.58
N GLY A 16 -40.36 34.29 -22.32
CA GLY A 16 -40.44 35.72 -22.03
C GLY A 16 -39.15 36.44 -22.37
N ALA A 17 -39.27 37.35 -23.30
CA ALA A 17 -38.26 37.97 -24.14
C ALA A 17 -37.55 39.19 -23.53
N MET A 18 -36.34 39.41 -24.05
CA MET A 18 -35.59 40.64 -24.41
C MET A 18 -36.01 41.99 -23.82
N VAL A 19 -35.01 42.77 -23.37
CA VAL A 19 -34.86 44.19 -23.73
C VAL A 19 -33.37 44.55 -23.93
N LEU A 20 -33.07 45.02 -25.14
CA LEU A 20 -31.87 45.76 -25.54
C LEU A 20 -32.07 47.24 -25.31
N SER A 21 -31.06 47.98 -24.89
CA SER A 21 -30.76 49.38 -25.26
C SER A 21 -29.45 49.78 -24.61
N GLY A 22 -28.50 50.49 -25.16
CA GLY A 22 -28.44 51.27 -26.37
C GLY A 22 -27.11 52.03 -26.28
N CYS A 23 -26.44 52.17 -27.40
CA CYS A 23 -25.20 52.90 -27.63
C CYS A 23 -25.30 54.39 -27.29
N SER A 24 -24.19 55.02 -26.87
CA SER A 24 -23.87 56.37 -27.36
C SER A 24 -22.36 56.61 -27.32
N SER A 25 -21.84 56.90 -28.48
CA SER A 25 -20.50 57.40 -28.80
C SER A 25 -20.44 58.91 -28.70
N LYS A 26 -19.34 59.48 -28.23
CA LYS A 26 -18.86 60.78 -28.71
C LYS A 26 -17.35 60.90 -28.68
N LYS A 27 -16.88 61.41 -29.79
CA LYS A 27 -15.51 61.72 -30.21
C LYS A 27 -14.97 63.04 -29.64
N SER A 28 -13.65 63.13 -29.67
CA SER A 28 -12.70 64.22 -29.93
C SER A 28 -12.02 64.78 -28.68
N THR A 29 -10.79 65.18 -28.62
CA THR A 29 -9.78 65.68 -29.59
C THR A 29 -8.38 65.63 -28.91
N ALA A 30 -7.37 65.71 -29.73
CA ALA A 30 -5.93 65.65 -29.44
C ALA A 30 -5.39 66.68 -28.49
N GLY A 31 -4.23 66.35 -27.87
CA GLY A 31 -3.25 67.32 -27.43
C GLY A 31 -2.37 66.90 -26.28
N SER A 32 -1.09 66.85 -26.57
CA SER A 32 0.08 67.07 -25.72
C SER A 32 0.88 65.88 -25.24
N LEU A 33 2.10 65.87 -25.71
CA LEU A 33 3.22 65.08 -25.29
C LEU A 33 3.60 65.32 -23.82
N GLY A 34 3.52 64.28 -23.02
CA GLY A 34 4.03 64.29 -21.63
C GLY A 34 4.79 63.00 -21.36
N SER A 35 6.06 63.16 -21.05
CA SER A 35 7.04 62.14 -20.69
C SER A 35 6.44 61.25 -19.60
N SER A 36 6.26 59.95 -19.87
CA SER A 36 5.87 58.95 -18.86
C SER A 36 7.07 58.09 -18.54
N THR A 37 7.55 58.27 -17.31
CA THR A 37 8.41 57.37 -16.57
C THR A 37 7.80 55.97 -16.56
N PRO A 38 8.57 54.91 -16.77
CA PRO A 38 8.04 53.56 -16.64
C PRO A 38 7.70 53.27 -15.20
N THR A 39 6.41 53.14 -14.93
CA THR A 39 5.93 52.60 -13.66
C THR A 39 6.38 51.17 -13.55
N ALA A 40 7.25 50.90 -12.58
CA ALA A 40 7.67 49.54 -12.21
C ALA A 40 6.44 48.68 -12.02
N ALA A 41 6.39 47.58 -12.81
CA ALA A 41 5.46 46.49 -12.54
C ALA A 41 5.68 46.05 -11.10
N ALA A 42 4.63 46.11 -10.32
CA ALA A 42 4.63 45.56 -8.98
C ALA A 42 4.88 44.05 -9.14
N SER A 43 6.12 43.67 -8.90
CA SER A 43 6.46 42.27 -8.60
C SER A 43 5.58 41.90 -7.41
N ALA A 44 4.61 41.02 -7.63
CA ALA A 44 3.95 40.34 -6.55
C ALA A 44 5.07 39.59 -5.79
N SER A 45 5.51 40.16 -4.70
CA SER A 45 6.28 39.46 -3.69
C SER A 45 5.44 38.25 -3.29
N ALA A 46 5.82 37.08 -3.77
CA ALA A 46 5.41 35.84 -3.11
C ALA A 46 5.90 35.97 -1.67
N GLY A 47 5.00 36.36 -0.78
CA GLY A 47 5.30 36.46 0.64
C GLY A 47 5.73 35.09 1.12
N GLY A 48 7.03 34.92 1.32
CA GLY A 48 7.60 33.79 2.04
C GLY A 48 7.16 33.88 3.50
N GLY A 49 5.89 33.63 3.77
CA GLY A 49 5.38 33.43 5.11
C GLY A 49 6.10 32.21 5.69
N SER A 50 6.76 32.40 6.83
CA SER A 50 7.35 31.30 7.58
C SER A 50 6.26 30.30 7.89
N CYS A 51 6.33 29.09 7.30
CA CYS A 51 5.46 28.00 7.67
C CYS A 51 5.74 27.63 9.13
N ASN A 52 4.72 27.59 9.95
CA ASN A 52 4.83 27.40 11.41
C ASN A 52 3.93 26.26 11.90
N GLY A 53 3.45 25.39 10.98
CA GLY A 53 2.55 24.30 11.30
C GLY A 53 1.13 24.74 11.65
N THR A 54 0.71 25.93 11.21
CA THR A 54 -0.67 26.42 11.37
C THR A 54 -1.35 26.49 10.01
N GLY A 55 -2.68 26.51 9.99
CA GLY A 55 -3.47 26.59 8.76
C GLY A 55 -4.54 25.49 8.69
N THR A 56 -4.97 25.20 7.47
CA THR A 56 -5.97 24.14 7.20
C THR A 56 -5.43 22.78 7.64
N THR A 57 -6.27 21.96 8.27
CA THR A 57 -5.96 20.56 8.57
C THR A 57 -6.39 19.68 7.40
N TYR A 58 -5.43 19.01 6.77
CA TYR A 58 -5.68 17.94 5.80
C TYR A 58 -5.57 16.58 6.47
N LYS A 59 -6.22 15.57 5.92
CA LYS A 59 -6.14 14.22 6.44
C LYS A 59 -5.45 13.30 5.43
N ILE A 60 -4.60 12.44 5.95
CA ILE A 60 -4.11 11.26 5.26
C ILE A 60 -4.97 10.09 5.73
N GLY A 61 -5.71 9.48 4.80
CA GLY A 61 -6.42 8.24 5.08
C GLY A 61 -5.44 7.10 5.28
N TYR A 62 -5.79 6.16 6.13
CA TYR A 62 -5.16 4.83 6.16
C TYR A 62 -6.24 3.78 5.97
N GLN A 63 -6.05 2.84 5.04
CA GLN A 63 -6.94 1.69 4.87
C GLN A 63 -6.17 0.39 5.03
N GLY A 64 -6.61 -0.46 5.94
CA GLY A 64 -6.03 -1.78 6.21
C GLY A 64 -6.73 -2.48 7.35
N ALA A 65 -6.33 -3.72 7.66
CA ALA A 65 -6.90 -4.49 8.76
C ALA A 65 -6.50 -3.90 10.11
N LEU A 66 -7.47 -3.39 10.85
CA LEU A 66 -7.27 -2.95 12.24
C LEU A 66 -7.90 -3.94 13.23
N THR A 67 -8.79 -4.79 12.73
CA THR A 67 -9.38 -5.93 13.46
C THR A 67 -9.31 -7.19 12.57
N GLY A 68 -9.75 -8.34 13.09
CA GLY A 68 -9.68 -9.63 12.38
C GLY A 68 -8.32 -10.33 12.48
N ASP A 69 -8.14 -11.38 11.71
CA ASP A 69 -6.99 -12.30 11.84
C ASP A 69 -5.66 -11.65 11.43
N ASN A 70 -5.68 -10.83 10.38
CA ASN A 70 -4.47 -10.20 9.84
C ASN A 70 -4.21 -8.79 10.42
N LYS A 71 -4.90 -8.41 11.50
CA LYS A 71 -4.84 -7.07 12.09
C LYS A 71 -3.43 -6.61 12.46
N GLN A 72 -2.53 -7.54 12.81
CA GLN A 72 -1.19 -7.14 13.25
C GLN A 72 -0.41 -6.47 12.11
N LEU A 73 -0.55 -6.95 10.87
CA LEU A 73 0.06 -6.30 9.71
C LEU A 73 -0.46 -4.88 9.53
N GLY A 74 -1.78 -4.68 9.61
CA GLY A 74 -2.37 -3.34 9.52
C GLY A 74 -2.03 -2.43 10.70
N ILE A 75 -1.95 -2.97 11.94
CA ILE A 75 -1.52 -2.20 13.12
C ILE A 75 -0.06 -1.74 12.98
N ASN A 76 0.83 -2.58 12.43
CA ASN A 76 2.21 -2.19 12.16
C ASN A 76 2.28 -0.95 11.26
N GLU A 77 1.45 -0.93 10.22
CA GLU A 77 1.39 0.15 9.24
C GLU A 77 0.75 1.42 9.80
N VAL A 78 -0.45 1.35 10.40
CA VAL A 78 -1.15 2.54 10.92
C VAL A 78 -0.36 3.23 12.02
N ASN A 79 0.39 2.49 12.81
CA ASN A 79 1.31 3.05 13.79
C ASN A 79 2.42 3.86 13.09
N ALA A 80 2.99 3.36 12.02
CA ALA A 80 4.02 4.05 11.25
C ALA A 80 3.47 5.31 10.55
N VAL A 81 2.25 5.24 10.00
CA VAL A 81 1.52 6.40 9.46
C VAL A 81 1.33 7.47 10.54
N THR A 82 0.88 7.06 11.73
CA THR A 82 0.66 7.96 12.88
C THR A 82 1.96 8.62 13.33
N LEU A 83 3.06 7.86 13.38
CA LEU A 83 4.38 8.38 13.73
C LEU A 83 4.85 9.44 12.72
N ALA A 84 4.77 9.15 11.42
CA ALA A 84 5.20 10.06 10.36
C ALA A 84 4.42 11.39 10.41
N VAL A 85 3.09 11.33 10.54
CA VAL A 85 2.25 12.52 10.68
C VAL A 85 2.57 13.31 11.94
N SER A 86 2.78 12.63 13.07
CA SER A 86 3.17 13.27 14.33
C SER A 86 4.50 14.03 14.21
N GLN A 87 5.50 13.41 13.58
CA GLN A 87 6.81 14.01 13.36
C GLN A 87 6.73 15.19 12.40
N ALA A 88 5.96 15.09 11.32
CA ALA A 88 5.76 16.18 10.37
C ALA A 88 5.13 17.41 11.01
N ASN A 89 4.10 17.21 11.84
CA ASN A 89 3.47 18.30 12.60
C ASN A 89 4.42 18.93 13.64
N ALA A 90 5.22 18.08 14.32
CA ALA A 90 6.17 18.54 15.32
C ALA A 90 7.33 19.39 14.72
N ALA A 91 7.70 19.12 13.48
CA ALA A 91 8.74 19.86 12.77
C ALA A 91 8.36 21.31 12.45
N LYS A 92 7.06 21.67 12.47
CA LYS A 92 6.51 23.02 12.24
C LYS A 92 6.98 23.70 10.95
N ASN A 93 7.38 22.92 9.95
CA ASN A 93 7.84 23.41 8.65
C ASN A 93 6.78 23.33 7.56
N LEU A 94 5.58 22.81 7.89
CA LEU A 94 4.42 22.77 7.01
C LEU A 94 3.56 24.03 7.18
N CYS A 95 2.94 24.50 6.09
CA CYS A 95 1.97 25.59 6.10
C CYS A 95 0.53 25.09 6.36
N PHE A 96 0.39 23.88 6.88
CA PHE A 96 -0.87 23.20 7.21
C PHE A 96 -0.64 22.20 8.35
N GLN A 97 -1.73 21.67 8.89
CA GLN A 97 -1.72 20.57 9.84
C GLN A 97 -2.10 19.27 9.13
N LEU A 98 -1.66 18.15 9.69
CA LEU A 98 -2.03 16.82 9.24
C LEU A 98 -2.73 16.03 10.35
N ALA A 99 -3.73 15.24 9.96
CA ALA A 99 -4.34 14.23 10.80
C ALA A 99 -4.40 12.89 10.06
N VAL A 100 -4.41 11.79 10.81
CA VAL A 100 -4.65 10.45 10.25
C VAL A 100 -6.12 10.11 10.41
N LEU A 101 -6.74 9.58 9.36
CA LEU A 101 -8.06 8.97 9.41
C LEU A 101 -7.93 7.47 9.10
N PRO A 102 -7.84 6.60 10.14
CA PRO A 102 -7.77 5.18 9.92
C PRO A 102 -9.15 4.61 9.56
N SER A 103 -9.17 3.64 8.64
CA SER A 103 -10.37 2.92 8.23
C SER A 103 -10.08 1.43 8.12
N ASP A 104 -10.85 0.65 8.89
CA ASP A 104 -10.70 -0.80 9.01
C ASP A 104 -11.43 -1.52 7.87
N ASP A 105 -10.69 -2.26 7.06
CA ASP A 105 -11.23 -3.11 5.99
C ASP A 105 -11.21 -4.60 6.34
N LEU A 106 -10.87 -4.95 7.58
CA LEU A 106 -10.75 -6.33 8.09
C LEU A 106 -9.70 -7.17 7.33
N GLY A 107 -8.90 -6.58 6.45
CA GLY A 107 -8.01 -7.27 5.52
C GLY A 107 -8.75 -8.05 4.43
N THR A 108 -10.01 -7.73 4.16
CA THR A 108 -10.88 -8.49 3.23
C THR A 108 -11.45 -7.63 2.11
N ALA A 109 -11.61 -8.24 0.93
CA ALA A 109 -12.28 -7.59 -0.19
C ALA A 109 -13.72 -7.17 0.14
N ALA A 110 -14.39 -7.91 1.04
CA ALA A 110 -15.77 -7.62 1.46
C ALA A 110 -15.85 -6.40 2.40
N GLY A 111 -14.86 -6.19 3.27
CA GLY A 111 -14.79 -5.04 4.18
C GLY A 111 -14.34 -3.75 3.50
N ALA A 112 -13.57 -3.87 2.43
CA ALA A 112 -12.93 -2.74 1.76
C ALA A 112 -13.88 -1.64 1.28
N PRO A 113 -15.07 -1.92 0.70
CA PRO A 113 -15.96 -0.86 0.22
C PRO A 113 -16.48 0.08 1.31
N ALA A 114 -16.71 -0.41 2.52
CA ALA A 114 -17.15 0.43 3.64
C ALA A 114 -16.01 1.33 4.14
N ALA A 115 -14.79 0.78 4.20
CA ALA A 115 -13.60 1.50 4.61
C ALA A 115 -13.23 2.60 3.60
N GLU A 116 -13.29 2.29 2.31
CA GLU A 116 -13.07 3.25 1.22
C GLU A 116 -14.08 4.40 1.29
N ALA A 117 -15.38 4.09 1.38
CA ALA A 117 -16.44 5.10 1.43
C ALA A 117 -16.28 6.06 2.62
N ALA A 118 -15.81 5.58 3.78
CA ALA A 118 -15.54 6.44 4.92
C ALA A 118 -14.41 7.44 4.67
N LEU A 119 -13.39 7.05 3.89
CA LEU A 119 -12.29 7.93 3.51
C LEU A 119 -12.69 8.88 2.37
N GLU A 120 -13.46 8.39 1.38
CA GLU A 120 -13.91 9.20 0.25
C GLU A 120 -14.84 10.34 0.68
N GLN A 121 -15.76 10.06 1.60
CA GLN A 121 -16.77 11.02 2.08
C GLN A 121 -16.17 12.16 2.91
N ASP A 122 -14.99 12.00 3.47
CA ASP A 122 -14.32 13.06 4.21
C ASP A 122 -13.52 13.97 3.26
N ALA A 123 -14.04 15.17 3.00
CA ALA A 123 -13.42 16.12 2.09
C ALA A 123 -12.02 16.59 2.54
N ALA A 124 -11.65 16.41 3.81
CA ALA A 124 -10.32 16.71 4.31
C ALA A 124 -9.29 15.63 3.95
N VAL A 125 -9.73 14.43 3.54
CA VAL A 125 -8.86 13.36 3.05
C VAL A 125 -8.39 13.70 1.64
N VAL A 126 -7.09 13.94 1.50
CA VAL A 126 -6.46 14.36 0.24
C VAL A 126 -5.54 13.31 -0.37
N GLY A 127 -5.27 12.21 0.34
CA GLY A 127 -4.52 11.05 -0.11
C GLY A 127 -4.65 9.92 0.90
N VAL A 128 -4.33 8.69 0.49
CA VAL A 128 -4.48 7.48 1.30
C VAL A 128 -3.19 6.67 1.28
N VAL A 129 -2.72 6.25 2.45
CA VAL A 129 -1.73 5.18 2.60
C VAL A 129 -2.48 3.86 2.72
N GLY A 130 -2.26 2.97 1.75
CA GLY A 130 -3.05 1.75 1.60
C GLY A 130 -3.78 1.70 0.24
N PRO A 131 -4.77 0.78 0.08
CA PRO A 131 -5.09 -0.31 0.99
C PRO A 131 -3.91 -1.25 1.22
N ALA A 132 -3.84 -1.82 2.44
CA ALA A 132 -2.71 -2.64 2.86
C ALA A 132 -2.68 -4.02 2.18
N PHE A 133 -3.83 -4.56 1.80
CA PHE A 133 -3.96 -5.93 1.30
C PHE A 133 -4.42 -5.96 -0.16
N SER A 134 -3.93 -6.96 -0.92
CA SER A 134 -4.22 -7.08 -2.36
C SER A 134 -5.71 -7.27 -2.66
N GLY A 135 -6.44 -8.05 -1.85
CA GLY A 135 -7.88 -8.24 -2.01
C GLY A 135 -8.69 -6.95 -1.81
N PRO A 136 -8.52 -6.23 -0.71
CA PRO A 136 -9.05 -4.88 -0.51
C PRO A 136 -8.71 -3.93 -1.65
N THR A 137 -7.44 -3.85 -2.07
CA THR A 137 -7.01 -2.97 -3.16
C THR A 137 -7.74 -3.28 -4.46
N ALA A 138 -7.83 -4.56 -4.83
CA ALA A 138 -8.57 -4.97 -6.04
C ALA A 138 -10.05 -4.61 -5.99
N ALA A 139 -10.66 -4.66 -4.79
CA ALA A 139 -12.08 -4.36 -4.60
C ALA A 139 -12.42 -2.87 -4.74
N VAL A 140 -11.51 -1.96 -4.35
CA VAL A 140 -11.83 -0.52 -4.26
C VAL A 140 -10.94 0.39 -5.10
N GLY A 141 -9.89 -0.11 -5.74
CA GLY A 141 -8.96 0.71 -6.52
C GLY A 141 -9.64 1.55 -7.62
N ALA A 142 -10.69 1.01 -8.26
CA ALA A 142 -11.47 1.74 -9.25
C ALA A 142 -12.27 2.90 -8.63
N LYS A 143 -12.78 2.75 -7.39
CA LYS A 143 -13.51 3.80 -6.69
C LYS A 143 -12.59 4.94 -6.30
N TYR A 144 -11.45 4.65 -5.71
CA TYR A 144 -10.43 5.64 -5.42
C TYR A 144 -9.97 6.41 -6.67
N SER A 145 -9.82 5.69 -7.80
CA SER A 145 -9.49 6.32 -9.08
C SER A 145 -10.59 7.28 -9.55
N GLN A 146 -11.87 6.91 -9.38
CA GLN A 146 -13.02 7.79 -9.69
C GLN A 146 -13.08 9.00 -8.75
N ALA A 147 -12.74 8.83 -7.48
CA ALA A 147 -12.67 9.90 -6.50
C ALA A 147 -11.44 10.81 -6.66
N GLY A 148 -10.48 10.45 -7.52
CA GLY A 148 -9.22 11.15 -7.71
C GLY A 148 -8.33 11.14 -6.48
N LEU A 149 -8.50 10.16 -5.58
CA LEU A 149 -7.70 10.01 -4.37
C LEU A 149 -6.42 9.22 -4.67
N ALA A 150 -5.28 9.87 -4.49
CA ALA A 150 -3.97 9.21 -4.58
C ALA A 150 -3.82 8.12 -3.52
N LEU A 151 -3.40 6.94 -3.95
CA LEU A 151 -3.06 5.80 -3.08
C LEU A 151 -1.56 5.54 -3.12
N ILE A 152 -0.95 5.33 -1.97
CA ILE A 152 0.39 4.74 -1.87
C ILE A 152 0.29 3.52 -0.96
N SER A 153 0.22 2.33 -1.55
CA SER A 153 0.19 1.09 -0.78
C SER A 153 1.58 0.70 -0.28
N PRO A 154 1.73 0.43 1.02
CA PRO A 154 2.98 -0.04 1.59
C PRO A 154 3.18 -1.56 1.47
N SER A 155 2.14 -2.33 1.04
CA SER A 155 2.16 -3.78 1.22
C SER A 155 1.30 -4.60 0.26
N ALA A 156 0.47 -3.98 -0.61
CA ALA A 156 -0.34 -4.72 -1.59
C ALA A 156 0.52 -5.14 -2.79
N THR A 157 0.93 -6.40 -2.84
CA THR A 157 1.95 -6.92 -3.75
C THR A 157 1.42 -7.63 -4.99
N ASN A 158 0.12 -8.00 -5.06
CA ASN A 158 -0.39 -8.76 -6.21
C ASN A 158 -0.07 -8.07 -7.54
N ALA A 159 0.54 -8.84 -8.47
CA ALA A 159 1.08 -8.31 -9.72
C ALA A 159 0.01 -7.71 -10.65
N THR A 160 -1.25 -8.13 -10.51
CA THR A 160 -2.33 -7.66 -11.39
C THR A 160 -2.89 -6.30 -11.03
N LEU A 161 -2.59 -5.74 -9.84
CA LEU A 161 -3.21 -4.51 -9.35
C LEU A 161 -2.95 -3.31 -10.27
N THR A 162 -1.77 -3.19 -10.82
CA THR A 162 -1.38 -2.11 -11.73
C THR A 162 -1.86 -2.30 -13.17
N SER A 163 -2.43 -3.46 -13.51
CA SER A 163 -3.03 -3.74 -14.81
C SER A 163 -4.57 -3.64 -14.84
N GLN A 164 -5.20 -3.30 -13.70
CA GLN A 164 -6.67 -3.19 -13.59
C GLN A 164 -7.20 -1.79 -13.99
N GLY A 165 -6.35 -0.91 -14.48
CA GLY A 165 -6.76 0.44 -14.92
C GLY A 165 -6.97 1.42 -13.77
N PHE A 166 -6.42 1.16 -12.59
CA PHE A 166 -6.43 2.09 -11.46
C PHE A 166 -5.48 3.25 -11.75
N THR A 167 -6.01 4.47 -11.88
CA THR A 167 -5.23 5.65 -12.30
C THR A 167 -4.54 6.36 -11.16
N THR A 168 -4.89 6.05 -9.91
CA THR A 168 -4.37 6.70 -8.70
C THR A 168 -3.65 5.73 -7.76
N PHE A 169 -3.46 4.47 -8.18
CA PHE A 169 -2.80 3.46 -7.36
C PHE A 169 -1.29 3.44 -7.57
N HIS A 170 -0.56 3.53 -6.48
CA HIS A 170 0.89 3.40 -6.41
C HIS A 170 1.27 2.44 -5.29
N ARG A 171 2.44 1.79 -5.41
CA ARG A 171 3.00 0.96 -4.33
C ARG A 171 4.51 1.12 -4.21
N ILE A 172 5.03 0.97 -3.00
CA ILE A 172 6.45 1.12 -2.71
C ILE A 172 7.17 -0.20 -2.44
N VAL A 173 6.48 -1.31 -2.63
CA VAL A 173 6.99 -2.68 -2.45
C VAL A 173 7.07 -3.41 -3.80
N PRO A 174 7.96 -4.42 -3.94
CA PRO A 174 8.00 -5.25 -5.14
C PRO A 174 6.70 -6.01 -5.35
N THR A 175 6.45 -6.36 -6.60
CA THR A 175 5.30 -7.21 -6.95
C THR A 175 5.54 -8.66 -6.57
N ASP A 176 4.46 -9.43 -6.44
CA ASP A 176 4.50 -10.90 -6.32
C ASP A 176 5.24 -11.54 -7.50
N GLY A 177 5.25 -10.88 -8.67
CA GLY A 177 6.03 -11.33 -9.82
C GLY A 177 7.54 -11.30 -9.56
N ILE A 178 8.03 -10.26 -8.88
CA ILE A 178 9.44 -10.13 -8.49
C ILE A 178 9.76 -11.05 -7.32
N GLU A 179 8.96 -11.04 -6.26
CA GLU A 179 9.18 -11.87 -5.06
C GLU A 179 9.05 -13.37 -5.38
N GLY A 180 7.99 -13.76 -6.06
CA GLY A 180 7.75 -15.16 -6.42
C GLY A 180 8.83 -15.71 -7.34
N LYS A 181 9.29 -14.91 -8.32
CA LYS A 181 10.41 -15.31 -9.18
C LYS A 181 11.71 -15.48 -8.37
N ALA A 182 12.07 -14.53 -7.51
CA ALA A 182 13.29 -14.62 -6.69
C ALA A 182 13.23 -15.84 -5.74
N THR A 183 12.05 -16.11 -5.17
CA THR A 183 11.81 -17.29 -4.33
C THR A 183 11.96 -18.59 -5.13
N ALA A 184 11.40 -18.65 -6.33
CA ALA A 184 11.51 -19.82 -7.21
C ALA A 184 12.97 -20.04 -7.69
N ASP A 185 13.71 -18.98 -7.98
CA ASP A 185 15.15 -19.06 -8.32
C ASP A 185 15.93 -19.68 -7.16
N TYR A 186 15.71 -19.21 -5.93
CA TYR A 186 16.34 -19.74 -4.73
C TYR A 186 16.00 -21.22 -4.49
N LEU A 187 14.72 -21.60 -4.59
CA LEU A 187 14.28 -22.98 -4.39
C LEU A 187 14.79 -23.93 -5.48
N ALA A 188 14.73 -23.54 -6.76
CA ALA A 188 15.17 -24.36 -7.90
C ALA A 188 16.68 -24.62 -7.88
N GLY A 189 17.47 -23.72 -7.31
CA GLY A 189 18.91 -23.91 -7.07
C GLY A 189 19.22 -25.02 -6.07
N LYS A 190 18.28 -25.35 -5.19
CA LYS A 190 18.49 -26.29 -4.07
C LYS A 190 17.67 -27.56 -4.18
N PHE A 191 16.47 -27.51 -4.76
CA PHE A 191 15.48 -28.59 -4.72
C PHE A 191 14.97 -28.96 -6.13
N LYS A 192 14.59 -30.23 -6.30
CA LYS A 192 14.04 -30.76 -7.55
C LYS A 192 12.54 -31.03 -7.48
N THR A 193 11.97 -30.99 -6.29
CA THR A 193 10.54 -31.17 -6.04
C THR A 193 10.06 -30.15 -5.03
N ALA A 194 8.85 -29.63 -5.20
CA ALA A 194 8.25 -28.66 -4.30
C ALA A 194 6.73 -28.85 -4.24
N PHE A 195 6.16 -28.66 -3.04
CA PHE A 195 4.73 -28.57 -2.83
C PHE A 195 4.36 -27.09 -2.58
N VAL A 196 3.47 -26.53 -3.40
CA VAL A 196 3.01 -25.14 -3.27
C VAL A 196 1.58 -25.13 -2.74
N VAL A 197 1.38 -24.49 -1.59
CA VAL A 197 0.08 -24.32 -0.93
C VAL A 197 -0.29 -22.86 -0.98
N ASP A 198 -1.57 -22.52 -1.22
CA ASP A 198 -2.10 -21.15 -1.11
C ASP A 198 -3.36 -21.09 -0.25
N ASP A 199 -3.66 -19.90 0.29
CA ASP A 199 -4.80 -19.63 1.17
C ASP A 199 -6.06 -19.14 0.43
N THR A 200 -6.10 -19.22 -0.90
CA THR A 200 -7.19 -18.74 -1.78
C THR A 200 -7.40 -17.22 -1.79
N SER A 201 -6.65 -16.45 -0.99
CA SER A 201 -6.73 -14.99 -1.03
C SER A 201 -6.16 -14.45 -2.36
N THR A 202 -6.53 -13.21 -2.72
CA THR A 202 -5.99 -12.53 -3.92
C THR A 202 -4.45 -12.45 -3.87
N TYR A 203 -3.87 -12.24 -2.67
CA TYR A 203 -2.44 -12.26 -2.47
C TYR A 203 -1.88 -13.68 -2.55
N GLY A 204 -2.32 -14.57 -1.66
CA GLY A 204 -1.70 -15.87 -1.48
C GLY A 204 -1.79 -16.75 -2.72
N ALA A 205 -2.96 -16.79 -3.39
CA ALA A 205 -3.12 -17.50 -4.66
C ALA A 205 -2.27 -16.86 -5.78
N GLY A 206 -2.18 -15.53 -5.81
CA GLY A 206 -1.39 -14.81 -6.82
C GLY A 206 0.10 -15.13 -6.73
N VAL A 207 0.70 -14.98 -5.55
CA VAL A 207 2.14 -15.24 -5.38
C VAL A 207 2.47 -16.73 -5.53
N ALA A 208 1.61 -17.64 -5.01
CA ALA A 208 1.80 -19.07 -5.17
C ALA A 208 1.76 -19.51 -6.63
N GLN A 209 0.87 -18.92 -7.44
CA GLN A 209 0.82 -19.17 -8.88
C GLN A 209 2.13 -18.77 -9.56
N VAL A 210 2.71 -17.62 -9.22
CA VAL A 210 4.00 -17.18 -9.76
C VAL A 210 5.10 -18.15 -9.37
N VAL A 211 5.22 -18.50 -8.07
CA VAL A 211 6.23 -19.44 -7.58
C VAL A 211 6.11 -20.79 -8.29
N ALA A 212 4.91 -21.36 -8.39
CA ALA A 212 4.68 -22.65 -9.04
C ALA A 212 5.03 -22.62 -10.54
N ALA A 213 4.68 -21.54 -11.25
CA ALA A 213 4.98 -21.38 -12.67
C ALA A 213 6.49 -21.28 -12.92
N GLU A 214 7.18 -20.44 -12.14
CA GLU A 214 8.63 -20.24 -12.26
C GLU A 214 9.41 -21.50 -11.88
N LEU A 215 9.01 -22.24 -10.85
CA LEU A 215 9.61 -23.52 -10.48
C LEU A 215 9.47 -24.56 -11.62
N LYS A 216 8.27 -24.69 -12.20
CA LYS A 216 8.02 -25.59 -13.33
C LYS A 216 8.87 -25.20 -14.54
N ALA A 217 8.99 -23.91 -14.85
CA ALA A 217 9.83 -23.42 -15.94
C ALA A 217 11.31 -23.76 -15.75
N LYS A 218 11.76 -23.96 -14.50
CA LYS A 218 13.13 -24.37 -14.14
C LYS A 218 13.30 -25.89 -14.02
N GLY A 219 12.27 -26.67 -14.38
CA GLY A 219 12.32 -28.13 -14.35
C GLY A 219 12.15 -28.75 -12.95
N VAL A 220 11.65 -27.99 -11.97
CA VAL A 220 11.25 -28.52 -10.67
C VAL A 220 9.88 -29.19 -10.82
N LYS A 221 9.71 -30.40 -10.27
CA LYS A 221 8.39 -31.04 -10.16
C LYS A 221 7.61 -30.29 -9.08
N VAL A 222 6.39 -29.83 -9.39
CA VAL A 222 5.58 -29.02 -8.48
C VAL A 222 4.20 -29.63 -8.29
N ASP A 223 3.89 -29.99 -7.05
CA ASP A 223 2.55 -30.32 -6.61
C ASP A 223 1.90 -29.05 -6.03
N THR A 224 0.59 -28.86 -6.23
CA THR A 224 -0.12 -27.64 -5.78
C THR A 224 -1.41 -27.98 -5.07
N GLN A 225 -1.79 -27.17 -4.07
CA GLN A 225 -3.10 -27.22 -3.45
C GLN A 225 -3.50 -25.89 -2.82
N SER A 226 -4.73 -25.46 -3.10
CA SER A 226 -5.36 -24.34 -2.40
C SER A 226 -6.13 -24.83 -1.18
N ILE A 227 -6.08 -24.07 -0.09
CA ILE A 227 -6.83 -24.31 1.14
C ILE A 227 -7.34 -22.99 1.71
N ALA A 228 -8.64 -22.81 1.79
CA ALA A 228 -9.20 -21.63 2.44
C ALA A 228 -8.73 -21.54 3.91
N PRO A 229 -8.58 -20.33 4.48
CA PRO A 229 -8.15 -20.16 5.86
C PRO A 229 -8.98 -21.01 6.82
N THR A 230 -8.28 -21.73 7.69
CA THR A 230 -8.86 -22.67 8.67
C THR A 230 -8.01 -22.65 9.94
N THR A 231 -8.51 -23.26 11.00
CA THR A 231 -7.74 -23.52 12.22
C THR A 231 -7.11 -24.91 12.23
N ASP A 232 -7.48 -25.79 11.31
CA ASP A 232 -6.94 -27.16 11.19
C ASP A 232 -6.27 -27.38 9.84
N TYR A 233 -4.95 -27.51 9.87
CA TYR A 233 -4.09 -27.77 8.72
C TYR A 233 -3.59 -29.23 8.67
N SER A 234 -4.11 -30.15 9.49
CA SER A 234 -3.62 -31.53 9.59
C SER A 234 -3.70 -32.31 8.28
N ALA A 235 -4.80 -32.15 7.53
CA ALA A 235 -5.01 -32.85 6.27
C ALA A 235 -4.01 -32.42 5.19
N ILE A 236 -3.79 -31.09 5.03
CA ILE A 236 -2.83 -30.59 4.05
C ILE A 236 -1.39 -30.91 4.46
N ALA A 237 -1.06 -30.82 5.75
CA ALA A 237 0.26 -31.18 6.27
C ALA A 237 0.59 -32.66 6.03
N THR A 238 -0.38 -33.56 6.24
CA THR A 238 -0.24 -34.99 5.93
C THR A 238 0.00 -35.21 4.45
N LYS A 239 -0.71 -34.48 3.58
CA LYS A 239 -0.53 -34.58 2.13
C LYS A 239 0.86 -34.08 1.70
N VAL A 240 1.32 -32.95 2.22
CA VAL A 240 2.68 -32.42 1.98
C VAL A 240 3.73 -33.42 2.46
N ALA A 241 3.61 -33.96 3.67
CA ALA A 241 4.56 -34.92 4.20
C ALA A 241 4.58 -36.22 3.37
N SER A 242 3.44 -36.67 2.86
CA SER A 242 3.32 -37.90 2.06
C SER A 242 3.74 -37.72 0.60
N SER A 243 3.82 -36.50 0.07
CA SER A 243 4.25 -36.24 -1.30
C SER A 243 5.72 -36.60 -1.54
N GLY A 244 6.53 -36.51 -0.50
CA GLY A 244 7.99 -36.65 -0.56
C GLY A 244 8.68 -35.44 -1.20
N ASP A 245 7.98 -34.30 -1.33
CA ASP A 245 8.56 -33.08 -1.87
C ASP A 245 9.60 -32.48 -0.92
N ALA A 246 10.74 -32.07 -1.50
CA ALA A 246 11.90 -31.61 -0.73
C ALA A 246 11.71 -30.19 -0.17
N ALA A 247 10.81 -29.40 -0.75
CA ALA A 247 10.47 -28.06 -0.27
C ALA A 247 8.95 -27.84 -0.27
N MET A 248 8.48 -27.00 0.64
CA MET A 248 7.10 -26.50 0.70
C MET A 248 7.12 -24.97 0.64
N TYR A 249 6.31 -24.39 -0.23
CA TYR A 249 6.01 -22.96 -0.27
C TYR A 249 4.57 -22.71 0.17
N TYR A 250 4.37 -21.73 1.04
CA TYR A 250 3.04 -21.26 1.43
C TYR A 250 2.78 -19.82 0.98
N GLY A 251 1.79 -19.62 0.12
CA GLY A 251 1.24 -18.31 -0.24
C GLY A 251 0.04 -18.00 0.64
N GLY A 252 0.20 -17.08 1.57
CA GLY A 252 -0.85 -16.70 2.51
C GLY A 252 -0.33 -15.86 3.67
N TYR A 253 -1.14 -15.75 4.74
CA TYR A 253 -0.86 -14.85 5.83
C TYR A 253 -0.32 -15.55 7.08
N ASP A 254 0.15 -14.76 8.00
CA ASP A 254 1.03 -15.09 9.13
C ASP A 254 0.42 -16.07 10.15
N ALA A 255 -0.82 -15.83 10.59
CA ALA A 255 -1.46 -16.73 11.56
C ALA A 255 -1.64 -18.15 10.99
N GLN A 256 -2.10 -18.25 9.76
CA GLN A 256 -2.31 -19.50 9.04
C GLN A 256 -0.98 -20.19 8.71
N ALA A 257 0.05 -19.43 8.31
CA ALA A 257 1.40 -19.97 8.11
C ALA A 257 1.94 -20.61 9.40
N GLY A 258 1.71 -19.97 10.55
CA GLY A 258 2.11 -20.53 11.86
C GLY A 258 1.36 -21.79 12.24
N LEU A 259 0.06 -21.89 11.93
CA LEU A 259 -0.73 -23.11 12.13
C LEU A 259 -0.26 -24.24 11.20
N LEU A 260 0.03 -23.91 9.93
CA LEU A 260 0.57 -24.86 8.97
C LEU A 260 1.94 -25.42 9.43
N ALA A 261 2.85 -24.56 9.91
CA ALA A 261 4.15 -25.00 10.42
C ALA A 261 4.00 -26.01 11.58
N LYS A 262 3.07 -25.77 12.53
CA LYS A 262 2.75 -26.76 13.58
C LYS A 262 2.23 -28.07 13.01
N ALA A 263 1.33 -28.01 12.04
CA ALA A 263 0.76 -29.21 11.43
C ALA A 263 1.81 -30.01 10.63
N LEU A 264 2.72 -29.33 9.92
CA LEU A 264 3.85 -29.95 9.21
C LEU A 264 4.82 -30.66 10.18
N GLN A 265 5.15 -30.00 11.29
CA GLN A 265 5.95 -30.63 12.36
C GLN A 265 5.26 -31.88 12.92
N ALA A 266 3.96 -31.81 13.21
CA ALA A 266 3.16 -32.94 13.71
C ALA A 266 3.06 -34.08 12.68
N ALA A 267 2.99 -33.76 11.38
CA ALA A 267 3.06 -34.73 10.27
C ALA A 267 4.47 -35.24 10.00
N SER A 268 5.47 -34.80 10.78
CA SER A 268 6.89 -35.19 10.65
C SER A 268 7.50 -34.82 9.29
N TYR A 269 7.01 -33.77 8.64
CA TYR A 269 7.63 -33.22 7.44
C TYR A 269 9.07 -32.79 7.75
N LYS A 270 10.00 -33.08 6.85
CA LYS A 270 11.44 -32.80 6.99
C LYS A 270 12.01 -31.97 5.85
N GLY A 271 11.15 -31.55 4.92
CA GLY A 271 11.55 -30.69 3.82
C GLY A 271 11.77 -29.25 4.25
N PHE A 272 12.21 -28.45 3.30
CA PHE A 272 12.41 -27.02 3.48
C PHE A 272 11.07 -26.29 3.47
N GLU A 273 10.85 -25.38 4.40
CA GLU A 273 9.59 -24.63 4.56
C GLU A 273 9.82 -23.14 4.32
N ILE A 274 9.06 -22.52 3.43
CA ILE A 274 9.16 -21.09 3.12
C ILE A 274 7.79 -20.50 2.78
N SER A 275 7.60 -19.23 3.14
CA SER A 275 6.45 -18.42 2.75
C SER A 275 6.90 -17.11 2.12
N GLY A 276 5.96 -16.39 1.53
CA GLY A 276 6.15 -15.01 1.07
C GLY A 276 6.02 -13.99 2.21
N ASN A 277 6.01 -12.73 1.81
CA ASN A 277 5.95 -11.56 2.71
C ASN A 277 4.77 -11.57 3.69
N GLY A 278 3.59 -12.04 3.28
CA GLY A 278 2.38 -12.11 4.11
C GLY A 278 2.51 -13.06 5.30
N GLY A 279 3.35 -14.08 5.21
CA GLY A 279 3.60 -15.03 6.30
C GLY A 279 4.55 -14.49 7.39
N LYS A 280 5.32 -13.45 7.07
CA LYS A 280 6.38 -12.93 7.95
C LYS A 280 5.82 -11.94 8.97
N SER A 281 5.65 -12.36 10.22
CA SER A 281 5.31 -11.44 11.32
C SER A 281 5.58 -12.05 12.70
N SER A 282 5.43 -11.23 13.74
CA SER A 282 5.45 -11.70 15.12
C SER A 282 4.27 -12.65 15.45
N VAL A 283 3.16 -12.57 14.69
CA VAL A 283 2.03 -13.50 14.83
C VAL A 283 2.43 -14.91 14.36
N PHE A 284 3.17 -15.02 13.24
CA PHE A 284 3.75 -16.32 12.86
C PHE A 284 4.58 -16.91 13.99
N SER A 285 5.54 -16.12 14.51
CA SER A 285 6.45 -16.59 15.58
C SER A 285 5.68 -17.05 16.83
N SER A 286 4.67 -16.28 17.25
CA SER A 286 3.86 -16.64 18.42
C SER A 286 2.94 -17.83 18.16
N THR A 287 2.40 -17.96 16.95
CA THR A 287 1.49 -19.05 16.55
C THR A 287 2.28 -20.33 16.36
N ALA A 288 3.36 -20.32 15.60
CA ALA A 288 4.18 -21.49 15.31
C ALA A 288 4.96 -21.99 16.55
N GLY A 289 5.43 -21.06 17.40
CA GLY A 289 6.31 -21.40 18.50
C GLY A 289 7.57 -22.11 18.00
N ALA A 290 8.00 -23.15 18.69
CA ALA A 290 9.19 -23.95 18.32
C ALA A 290 9.03 -24.69 16.96
N ALA A 291 7.79 -24.92 16.49
CA ALA A 291 7.55 -25.51 15.18
C ALA A 291 7.92 -24.60 14.03
N GLY A 292 8.05 -23.29 14.28
CA GLY A 292 8.48 -22.33 13.29
C GLY A 292 9.99 -22.24 13.11
N ASP A 293 10.80 -22.81 14.00
CA ASP A 293 12.26 -22.71 13.87
C ASP A 293 12.73 -23.46 12.60
N GLY A 294 13.48 -22.76 11.76
CA GLY A 294 13.87 -23.25 10.44
C GLY A 294 12.86 -22.96 9.33
N PHE A 295 11.79 -22.24 9.60
CA PHE A 295 10.87 -21.73 8.58
C PHE A 295 11.41 -20.43 7.97
N TYR A 296 11.35 -20.30 6.65
CA TYR A 296 11.90 -19.17 5.91
C TYR A 296 10.82 -18.25 5.36
N PHE A 297 11.22 -17.00 5.04
CA PHE A 297 10.33 -16.03 4.39
C PHE A 297 11.10 -15.26 3.32
N ALA A 298 10.49 -15.13 2.15
CA ALA A 298 10.90 -14.15 1.16
C ALA A 298 10.07 -12.87 1.38
N CYS A 299 10.70 -11.71 1.49
CA CYS A 299 9.98 -10.46 1.69
C CYS A 299 10.67 -9.28 1.01
N GLY A 300 9.89 -8.53 0.23
CA GLY A 300 10.32 -7.22 -0.27
C GLY A 300 10.28 -6.12 0.78
N CYS A 301 10.30 -6.48 2.07
CA CYS A 301 10.24 -5.57 3.20
C CYS A 301 11.60 -5.42 3.90
N LEU A 302 11.80 -4.27 4.54
CA LEU A 302 13.00 -3.96 5.30
C LEU A 302 12.88 -4.49 6.74
N ASP A 303 13.99 -5.01 7.30
CA ASP A 303 14.10 -5.20 8.75
C ASP A 303 14.54 -3.90 9.41
N ALA A 304 13.59 -3.13 9.92
CA ALA A 304 13.88 -1.86 10.58
C ALA A 304 14.60 -2.01 11.93
N THR A 305 14.69 -3.21 12.49
CA THR A 305 15.39 -3.45 13.75
C THR A 305 16.89 -3.57 13.59
N THR A 306 17.34 -3.97 12.39
CA THR A 306 18.76 -4.21 12.08
C THR A 306 19.31 -3.27 11.02
N ALA A 307 18.45 -2.66 10.17
CA ALA A 307 18.87 -1.78 9.08
C ALA A 307 19.38 -0.41 9.61
N PRO A 308 20.63 -0.02 9.33
CA PRO A 308 21.17 1.26 9.80
C PRO A 308 20.35 2.49 9.35
N ALA A 309 19.82 2.47 8.12
CA ALA A 309 18.98 3.55 7.58
C ALA A 309 17.69 3.74 8.37
N ALA A 310 17.17 2.69 9.02
CA ALA A 310 15.93 2.72 9.80
C ALA A 310 16.14 2.96 11.29
N ALA A 311 17.37 3.12 11.77
CA ALA A 311 17.65 3.18 13.21
C ALA A 311 16.90 4.31 13.95
N ALA A 312 16.82 5.51 13.35
CA ALA A 312 16.08 6.63 13.93
C ALA A 312 14.57 6.37 13.95
N PHE A 313 14.02 5.79 12.89
CA PHE A 313 12.62 5.37 12.80
C PHE A 313 12.31 4.31 13.87
N SER A 314 13.11 3.25 13.95
CA SER A 314 12.92 2.15 14.91
C SER A 314 12.89 2.65 16.36
N LYS A 315 13.83 3.55 16.70
CA LYS A 315 13.87 4.19 18.02
C LYS A 315 12.59 5.01 18.30
N ALA A 316 12.17 5.84 17.34
CA ALA A 316 10.98 6.69 17.50
C ALA A 316 9.69 5.85 17.59
N TYR A 317 9.56 4.83 16.74
CA TYR A 317 8.44 3.90 16.74
C TYR A 317 8.31 3.20 18.09
N THR A 318 9.40 2.60 18.56
CA THR A 318 9.44 1.90 19.86
C THR A 318 9.14 2.85 21.02
N ALA A 319 9.64 4.08 20.98
CA ALA A 319 9.34 5.09 22.01
C ALA A 319 7.85 5.44 22.07
N MET A 320 7.18 5.52 20.91
CA MET A 320 5.76 5.89 20.80
C MET A 320 4.83 4.73 21.14
N PHE A 321 5.07 3.55 20.57
CA PHE A 321 4.13 2.42 20.62
C PHE A 321 4.51 1.33 21.61
N LYS A 322 5.67 1.41 22.26
CA LYS A 322 6.20 0.45 23.26
C LYS A 322 6.45 -0.96 22.70
N THR A 323 6.45 -1.10 21.38
CA THR A 323 6.79 -2.32 20.65
C THR A 323 7.77 -1.96 19.52
N PRO A 324 8.70 -2.83 19.13
CA PRO A 324 9.56 -2.58 17.98
C PRO A 324 8.72 -2.54 16.70
N PRO A 325 9.20 -1.84 15.63
CA PRO A 325 8.59 -1.92 14.31
C PRO A 325 8.69 -3.35 13.76
N SER A 326 7.71 -3.76 12.96
CA SER A 326 7.64 -5.07 12.35
C SER A 326 7.34 -4.96 10.86
N THR A 327 6.98 -6.06 10.23
CA THR A 327 6.71 -6.14 8.78
C THR A 327 5.82 -5.00 8.33
N TYR A 328 6.26 -4.31 7.28
CA TYR A 328 5.63 -3.17 6.63
C TYR A 328 5.55 -1.85 7.43
N SER A 329 6.01 -1.82 8.69
CA SER A 329 6.12 -0.54 9.41
C SER A 329 7.03 0.47 8.70
N PRO A 330 8.26 0.12 8.24
CA PRO A 330 9.14 1.08 7.57
C PRO A 330 8.60 1.49 6.19
N GLU A 331 7.95 0.59 5.47
CA GLU A 331 7.31 0.89 4.18
C GLU A 331 6.13 1.86 4.36
N ALA A 332 5.28 1.64 5.36
CA ALA A 332 4.17 2.56 5.67
C ALA A 332 4.67 3.94 6.13
N TYR A 333 5.80 3.98 6.84
CA TYR A 333 6.46 5.24 7.20
C TYR A 333 6.92 5.99 5.95
N ASP A 334 7.58 5.32 5.01
CA ASP A 334 8.03 5.93 3.76
C ASP A 334 6.87 6.35 2.86
N ALA A 335 5.85 5.51 2.69
CA ALA A 335 4.63 5.86 1.96
C ALA A 335 3.97 7.12 2.51
N THR A 336 3.93 7.25 3.84
CA THR A 336 3.35 8.42 4.49
C THR A 336 4.20 9.67 4.29
N ASN A 337 5.51 9.58 4.44
CA ASN A 337 6.40 10.73 4.23
C ASN A 337 6.43 11.18 2.75
N ALA A 338 6.33 10.23 1.82
CA ALA A 338 6.16 10.50 0.39
C ALA A 338 4.83 11.22 0.12
N MET A 339 3.72 10.78 0.73
CA MET A 339 2.43 11.46 0.66
C MET A 339 2.49 12.87 1.26
N ILE A 340 3.15 13.07 2.40
CA ILE A 340 3.36 14.39 3.02
C ILE A 340 4.17 15.30 2.09
N SER A 341 5.20 14.76 1.42
CA SER A 341 5.98 15.49 0.41
C SER A 341 5.11 15.94 -0.77
N ALA A 342 4.23 15.05 -1.26
CA ALA A 342 3.30 15.35 -2.34
C ALA A 342 2.28 16.44 -1.93
N ILE A 343 1.70 16.37 -0.72
CA ILE A 343 0.79 17.39 -0.19
C ILE A 343 1.52 18.74 -0.07
N SER A 344 2.77 18.74 0.39
CA SER A 344 3.60 19.95 0.49
C SER A 344 3.91 20.54 -0.90
N ALA A 345 4.15 19.70 -1.91
CA ALA A 345 4.35 20.16 -3.28
C ALA A 345 3.07 20.78 -3.86
N ALA A 346 1.91 20.15 -3.65
CA ALA A 346 0.62 20.66 -4.06
C ALA A 346 0.31 22.04 -3.38
N GLN A 347 0.60 22.18 -2.09
CA GLN A 347 0.46 23.44 -1.37
C GLN A 347 1.35 24.54 -1.96
N LYS A 348 2.59 24.24 -2.29
CA LYS A 348 3.52 25.21 -2.92
C LYS A 348 3.07 25.59 -4.34
N ALA A 349 2.40 24.69 -5.06
CA ALA A 349 1.84 24.93 -6.39
C ALA A 349 0.53 25.78 -6.36
N GLY A 350 -0.03 26.06 -5.18
CA GLY A 350 -1.14 27.00 -4.99
C GLY A 350 -2.34 26.43 -4.26
N ALA A 351 -2.67 25.15 -4.35
CA ALA A 351 -3.81 24.55 -3.65
C ALA A 351 -3.62 23.06 -3.41
N VAL A 352 -4.06 22.59 -2.24
CA VAL A 352 -4.14 21.17 -1.90
C VAL A 352 -5.54 20.67 -2.23
N THR A 353 -5.62 19.90 -3.30
CA THR A 353 -6.81 19.18 -3.75
C THR A 353 -6.42 17.72 -4.01
N ARG A 354 -7.38 16.80 -4.11
CA ARG A 354 -7.09 15.40 -4.49
C ARG A 354 -6.30 15.33 -5.80
N ALA A 355 -6.72 16.09 -6.83
CA ALA A 355 -6.08 16.11 -8.14
C ALA A 355 -4.63 16.68 -8.08
N SER A 356 -4.39 17.75 -7.31
CA SER A 356 -3.05 18.31 -7.20
C SER A 356 -2.11 17.41 -6.40
N VAL A 357 -2.63 16.68 -5.40
CA VAL A 357 -1.87 15.68 -4.64
C VAL A 357 -1.54 14.49 -5.54
N GLU A 358 -2.48 13.96 -6.33
CA GLU A 358 -2.22 12.89 -7.29
C GLU A 358 -1.16 13.29 -8.33
N THR A 359 -1.25 14.51 -8.86
CA THR A 359 -0.22 15.06 -9.77
C THR A 359 1.16 15.07 -9.09
N ALA A 360 1.21 15.47 -7.83
CA ALA A 360 2.46 15.53 -7.06
C ALA A 360 2.99 14.12 -6.70
N VAL A 361 2.10 13.15 -6.43
CA VAL A 361 2.48 11.74 -6.20
C VAL A 361 3.14 11.14 -7.45
N ASN A 362 2.57 11.38 -8.63
CA ASN A 362 3.16 10.91 -9.89
C ASN A 362 4.54 11.54 -10.19
N ALA A 363 4.85 12.69 -9.60
CA ALA A 363 6.12 13.40 -9.78
C ALA A 363 7.12 13.15 -8.64
N LEU A 364 6.83 12.24 -7.71
CA LEU A 364 7.70 11.99 -6.56
C LEU A 364 9.09 11.49 -6.95
N ASP A 365 10.07 12.02 -6.24
CA ASP A 365 11.43 11.51 -6.15
C ASP A 365 11.88 11.73 -4.68
N TYR A 366 11.39 10.84 -3.80
CA TYR A 366 11.55 10.96 -2.35
C TYR A 366 12.47 9.86 -1.83
N GLN A 367 13.56 10.25 -1.15
CA GLN A 367 14.48 9.30 -0.52
C GLN A 367 13.90 8.83 0.81
N GLY A 368 13.39 7.61 0.85
CA GLY A 368 12.92 6.95 2.05
C GLY A 368 14.03 6.21 2.81
N ILE A 369 13.63 5.54 3.88
CA ILE A 369 14.51 4.64 4.66
C ILE A 369 14.54 3.23 4.04
N THR A 370 13.51 2.85 3.29
CA THR A 370 13.38 1.55 2.63
C THR A 370 13.85 1.61 1.18
N THR A 371 13.43 2.63 0.45
CA THR A 371 13.71 2.81 -0.97
C THR A 371 13.62 4.27 -1.37
N THR A 372 14.09 4.60 -2.59
CA THR A 372 13.71 5.86 -3.23
C THR A 372 12.31 5.72 -3.82
N VAL A 373 11.35 6.47 -3.27
CA VAL A 373 9.96 6.47 -3.72
C VAL A 373 9.86 7.31 -4.99
N LYS A 374 9.92 6.62 -6.11
CA LYS A 374 9.78 7.15 -7.46
C LYS A 374 9.00 6.14 -8.28
N PHE A 375 7.89 6.59 -8.84
CA PHE A 375 7.00 5.69 -9.55
C PHE A 375 7.27 5.68 -11.05
N ALA A 376 7.32 4.46 -11.61
CA ALA A 376 7.24 4.24 -13.04
C ALA A 376 5.78 4.38 -13.52
N THR A 377 5.58 4.40 -14.85
CA THR A 377 4.24 4.33 -15.42
C THR A 377 3.48 3.13 -14.87
N GLY A 378 2.26 3.37 -14.35
CA GLY A 378 1.44 2.35 -13.70
C GLY A 378 1.60 2.26 -12.19
N GLY A 379 2.40 3.16 -11.55
CA GLY A 379 2.46 3.29 -10.10
C GLY A 379 3.39 2.30 -9.38
N GLU A 380 4.23 1.58 -10.14
CA GLU A 380 5.24 0.69 -9.57
C GLU A 380 6.46 1.46 -9.08
N VAL A 381 7.05 1.04 -7.95
CA VAL A 381 8.33 1.57 -7.51
C VAL A 381 9.47 1.13 -8.44
N ALA A 382 10.41 2.04 -8.71
CA ALA A 382 11.47 1.80 -9.70
C ALA A 382 12.53 0.76 -9.27
N GLN A 383 12.71 0.57 -7.96
CA GLN A 383 13.70 -0.36 -7.41
C GLN A 383 13.07 -1.24 -6.34
N ALA A 384 13.37 -2.54 -6.38
CA ALA A 384 12.86 -3.51 -5.45
C ALA A 384 13.92 -4.57 -5.13
N THR A 385 14.06 -4.87 -3.84
CA THR A 385 14.93 -5.94 -3.34
C THR A 385 14.06 -6.94 -2.59
N VAL A 386 14.32 -8.23 -2.77
CA VAL A 386 13.67 -9.28 -1.99
C VAL A 386 14.70 -9.85 -1.01
N ASN A 387 14.39 -9.80 0.25
CA ASN A 387 15.21 -10.34 1.33
C ASN A 387 14.74 -11.73 1.76
N LEU A 388 15.69 -12.55 2.18
CA LEU A 388 15.43 -13.83 2.82
C LEU A 388 15.54 -13.67 4.33
N TYR A 389 14.59 -14.26 5.04
CA TYR A 389 14.53 -14.30 6.49
C TYR A 389 14.38 -15.76 6.97
N GLU A 390 14.76 -16.03 8.21
CA GLU A 390 14.59 -17.32 8.85
C GLU A 390 14.06 -17.13 10.27
N GLN A 391 13.07 -17.93 10.67
CA GLN A 391 12.68 -18.06 12.07
C GLN A 391 13.73 -18.88 12.82
N LYS A 392 14.32 -18.29 13.87
CA LYS A 392 15.38 -18.88 14.68
C LYS A 392 15.14 -18.61 16.15
N SER A 393 14.99 -19.64 16.95
CA SER A 393 14.82 -19.52 18.41
C SER A 393 13.72 -18.52 18.79
N GLY A 394 12.58 -18.57 18.09
CA GLY A 394 11.42 -17.72 18.33
C GLY A 394 11.50 -16.31 17.72
N ALA A 395 12.55 -15.96 16.99
CA ALA A 395 12.73 -14.66 16.34
C ALA A 395 12.94 -14.82 14.84
N ILE A 396 12.40 -13.89 14.04
CA ILE A 396 12.65 -13.83 12.60
C ILE A 396 13.90 -12.98 12.36
N VAL A 397 14.92 -13.56 11.75
CA VAL A 397 16.21 -12.93 11.49
C VAL A 397 16.45 -12.73 10.02
N LEU A 398 17.01 -11.58 9.63
CA LEU A 398 17.39 -11.25 8.27
C LEU A 398 18.64 -12.05 7.86
N LEU A 399 18.58 -12.73 6.72
CA LEU A 399 19.74 -13.39 6.10
C LEU A 399 20.36 -12.55 4.97
N GLY A 400 19.60 -11.59 4.42
CA GLY A 400 20.02 -10.68 3.37
C GLY A 400 19.28 -10.89 2.05
N ASP A 401 19.78 -10.27 1.00
CA ASP A 401 19.23 -10.37 -0.36
C ASP A 401 19.16 -11.83 -0.81
N ILE A 402 17.95 -12.33 -1.13
CA ILE A 402 17.69 -13.73 -1.49
C ILE A 402 18.50 -14.18 -2.72
N THR A 403 18.82 -13.26 -3.64
CA THR A 403 19.60 -13.58 -4.84
C THR A 403 21.07 -13.87 -4.54
N LYS A 404 21.52 -13.52 -3.34
CA LYS A 404 22.89 -13.75 -2.84
C LYS A 404 23.00 -14.93 -1.89
N GLN A 405 21.88 -15.62 -1.60
CA GLN A 405 21.79 -16.75 -0.66
C GLN A 405 21.80 -18.13 -1.38
N GLN A 406 22.31 -18.20 -2.59
CA GLN A 406 22.38 -19.43 -3.39
C GLN A 406 23.42 -20.42 -2.90
#